data_ad3d2852aa157a39a16af36922e7c77f
#
_entry.id   ad3d2852aa157a39a16af36922e7c77f
#
_cell.length_a   1.000
_cell.length_b   1.000
_cell.length_c   1.000
_cell.angle_alpha   90.00
_cell.angle_beta   90.00
_cell.angle_gamma   90.00
#
_symmetry.space_group_name_H-M   'P 1'
#
loop_
_entity.id
_entity.type
_entity.pdbx_description
1 polymer ?
#
loop_
_entity_poly.entity_id
_entity_poly.type
_entity_poly.pdbx_seq_one_letter_code
_entity_poly.pdbx_strand_id
1 'polypeptide(L)'
;MLPRGYSKCGPWLCGLLGALSIAGPCVADASAVGSTNVTVADPTVPRPPGTPCVVTLFSGDSFVDFSDHPYSYAPPGGCGTHWAKVVLEADFSVTAGRQFDRTAQLWLGGVNLYYGTTQEPSSTVSPSWHVERDLTDYSALLRQAGTGRAVLGNVVNGTYTGVIHGSARLLFYPASLRAPGALTPDSVLPLGSDAVGNATLLDTSDSPLSKTLTLPTNIDRAYLDVIAQSQSSDEFWYTCVPDSYAAEVQECGGGNFREAEVSIDGQPAGVAPVYPWIYTGGIDPYLWRPTPGVQTLNFMPYRVDLTPFAGLLSDGNPHTVAVNVAGANHYFLASATLLLYQDPHLRRVRGGLLRNTLAGQAPTPTIGDTLATDTDGNVSGAITTRLSRHYVIAGYAITSHGRVDSTVDQTVAFTDTQSFTIDASTYRQVTDQLTSVDGVSRHRIGRHLVAEYHERLRYPLHVDYSFDPTSDGGYVMATQVHQGYTNDIRREFAGRTLYAAHVSNTVDAGDTLDFDGSFNVTGHNGQQNAQSFAFRDSLGGCYRTDVASTDGVVTDEATGVGCPDGQNHVYWFTRPDGSPVSGSALLGW
;
A
#
# COMPACT_ATOMS: atom_id res chain seq x y z
N MET A 1 -17.51 47.44 3.37
CA MET A 1 -17.11 48.21 2.16
C MET A 1 -16.16 47.32 1.39
N LEU A 2 -16.66 46.74 0.30
CA LEU A 2 -15.85 46.01 -0.72
C LEU A 2 -15.05 47.00 -1.56
N PRO A 3 -13.95 46.55 -2.27
CA PRO A 3 -14.17 46.48 -3.69
C PRO A 3 -13.66 45.18 -4.39
N ARG A 4 -14.47 44.80 -5.35
CA ARG A 4 -14.21 43.82 -6.40
C ARG A 4 -13.14 44.32 -7.38
N GLY A 5 -12.22 43.45 -7.82
CA GLY A 5 -11.36 43.64 -8.96
C GLY A 5 -11.63 42.58 -10.04
N TYR A 6 -12.34 42.99 -11.11
CA TYR A 6 -12.45 42.21 -12.35
C TYR A 6 -11.18 42.41 -13.21
N SER A 7 -10.60 41.33 -13.71
CA SER A 7 -9.63 41.39 -14.81
C SER A 7 -10.28 40.92 -16.10
N LYS A 8 -10.23 41.75 -17.13
CA LYS A 8 -10.81 41.54 -18.47
C LYS A 8 -9.80 40.84 -19.36
N CYS A 9 -10.21 39.78 -20.06
CA CYS A 9 -9.54 39.25 -21.23
C CYS A 9 -9.94 40.08 -22.46
N GLY A 10 -8.96 40.61 -23.21
CA GLY A 10 -9.13 41.24 -24.51
C GLY A 10 -8.38 40.43 -25.58
N PRO A 11 -8.86 40.41 -26.85
CA PRO A 11 -8.35 39.54 -27.89
C PRO A 11 -7.24 40.21 -28.73
N TRP A 12 -6.18 39.46 -29.08
CA TRP A 12 -5.30 39.77 -30.18
C TRP A 12 -5.11 38.58 -31.12
N LEU A 13 -5.21 38.85 -32.40
CA LEU A 13 -5.22 37.93 -33.52
C LEU A 13 -3.81 37.53 -33.99
N CYS A 14 -3.74 36.33 -34.56
CA CYS A 14 -2.91 35.82 -35.66
C CYS A 14 -1.41 35.58 -35.46
N GLY A 15 -1.05 34.31 -35.58
CA GLY A 15 0.28 33.83 -35.97
C GLY A 15 0.30 32.29 -35.91
N LEU A 16 0.08 31.61 -37.04
CA LEU A 16 0.18 30.16 -37.20
C LEU A 16 1.58 29.65 -36.84
N LEU A 17 1.68 28.85 -35.80
CA LEU A 17 2.63 27.74 -35.68
C LEU A 17 2.04 26.77 -34.66
N GLY A 18 1.72 25.56 -35.11
CA GLY A 18 0.95 24.59 -34.35
C GLY A 18 1.75 23.99 -33.18
N ALA A 19 1.49 24.48 -31.99
CA ALA A 19 1.72 23.76 -30.76
C ALA A 19 0.34 23.30 -30.26
N LEU A 20 0.05 22.00 -30.34
CA LEU A 20 -1.15 21.41 -29.73
C LEU A 20 -0.97 21.46 -28.20
N SER A 21 -1.41 22.52 -27.59
CA SER A 21 -1.67 22.58 -26.16
C SER A 21 -2.99 21.84 -25.90
N ILE A 22 -2.90 20.63 -25.37
CA ILE A 22 -4.05 19.91 -24.82
C ILE A 22 -4.23 20.44 -23.40
N ALA A 23 -4.94 21.57 -23.25
CA ALA A 23 -5.48 21.99 -21.99
C ALA A 23 -6.73 21.12 -21.73
N GLY A 24 -6.63 20.14 -20.81
CA GLY A 24 -7.80 19.56 -20.16
C GLY A 24 -8.49 20.64 -19.32
N PRO A 25 -9.79 20.51 -19.01
CA PRO A 25 -10.46 21.45 -18.12
C PRO A 25 -9.76 21.41 -16.75
N CYS A 26 -9.17 22.53 -16.33
CA CYS A 26 -8.79 22.77 -14.94
C CYS A 26 -10.10 22.85 -14.15
N VAL A 27 -10.51 21.75 -13.55
CA VAL A 27 -11.41 21.79 -12.40
C VAL A 27 -10.48 22.18 -11.25
N ALA A 28 -10.57 23.40 -10.79
CA ALA A 28 -9.98 23.76 -9.49
C ALA A 28 -10.77 22.98 -8.45
N ASP A 29 -10.15 22.00 -7.80
CA ASP A 29 -10.71 21.37 -6.62
C ASP A 29 -10.99 22.47 -5.60
N ALA A 30 -12.19 22.43 -5.02
CA ALA A 30 -12.53 23.34 -3.94
C ALA A 30 -11.64 23.00 -2.73
N SER A 31 -11.02 24.04 -2.13
CA SER A 31 -10.18 23.83 -0.94
C SER A 31 -10.95 23.10 0.16
N ALA A 32 -10.32 22.10 0.76
CA ALA A 32 -10.87 21.35 1.89
C ALA A 32 -10.75 22.11 3.23
N VAL A 33 -10.14 23.30 3.27
CA VAL A 33 -10.01 24.10 4.50
C VAL A 33 -11.38 24.38 5.12
N GLY A 34 -11.52 24.06 6.40
CA GLY A 34 -12.78 24.11 7.15
C GLY A 34 -13.60 22.80 7.08
N SER A 35 -13.14 21.79 6.34
CA SER A 35 -13.80 20.48 6.27
C SER A 35 -13.48 19.63 7.50
N THR A 36 -14.47 18.85 7.93
CA THR A 36 -14.33 17.75 8.91
C THR A 36 -14.38 16.38 8.22
N ASN A 37 -14.50 16.35 6.88
CA ASN A 37 -14.54 15.12 6.11
C ASN A 37 -13.14 14.57 5.87
N VAL A 38 -13.06 13.27 5.54
CA VAL A 38 -11.77 12.66 5.21
C VAL A 38 -11.08 13.46 4.10
N THR A 39 -9.85 13.85 4.39
CA THR A 39 -9.02 14.62 3.47
C THR A 39 -7.62 14.00 3.45
N VAL A 40 -7.14 13.66 2.26
CA VAL A 40 -5.83 13.04 2.04
C VAL A 40 -5.02 13.85 1.03
N ALA A 41 -3.71 13.84 1.19
CA ALA A 41 -2.79 14.46 0.23
C ALA A 41 -2.48 13.55 -0.98
N ASP A 42 -2.90 12.29 -0.95
CA ASP A 42 -2.60 11.29 -1.99
C ASP A 42 -3.19 11.69 -3.35
N PRO A 43 -2.45 11.47 -4.46
CA PRO A 43 -2.97 11.71 -5.80
C PRO A 43 -4.02 10.69 -6.19
N THR A 44 -5.00 11.11 -6.99
CA THR A 44 -5.84 10.20 -7.75
C THR A 44 -5.02 9.45 -8.81
N VAL A 45 -5.49 8.29 -9.27
CA VAL A 45 -4.83 7.55 -10.35
C VAL A 45 -4.86 8.38 -11.65
N PRO A 46 -3.71 8.73 -12.24
CA PRO A 46 -3.68 9.56 -13.45
C PRO A 46 -4.35 8.85 -14.64
N ARG A 47 -5.14 9.57 -15.41
CA ARG A 47 -5.99 9.03 -16.47
C ARG A 47 -5.50 9.45 -17.86
N PRO A 48 -5.54 8.53 -18.86
CA PRO A 48 -5.31 8.91 -20.25
C PRO A 48 -6.43 9.78 -20.79
N PRO A 49 -6.17 10.56 -21.87
CA PRO A 49 -7.22 11.34 -22.51
C PRO A 49 -8.28 10.43 -23.13
N GLY A 50 -9.54 10.84 -23.03
CA GLY A 50 -10.70 10.16 -23.60
C GLY A 50 -11.74 9.78 -22.53
N THR A 51 -12.89 9.29 -23.00
CA THR A 51 -13.98 8.86 -22.12
C THR A 51 -13.82 7.38 -21.82
N PRO A 52 -13.81 6.95 -20.55
CA PRO A 52 -13.76 5.53 -20.19
C PRO A 52 -15.11 4.85 -20.45
N CYS A 53 -15.07 3.54 -20.67
CA CYS A 53 -16.23 2.69 -20.45
C CYS A 53 -16.32 2.40 -18.95
N VAL A 54 -17.53 2.46 -18.40
CA VAL A 54 -17.77 2.29 -16.96
C VAL A 54 -18.51 1.00 -16.70
N VAL A 55 -18.04 0.22 -15.73
CA VAL A 55 -18.74 -0.95 -15.19
C VAL A 55 -18.96 -0.74 -13.70
N THR A 56 -20.20 -0.62 -13.26
CA THR A 56 -20.55 -0.59 -11.85
C THR A 56 -20.48 -2.00 -11.28
N LEU A 57 -19.76 -2.19 -10.18
CA LEU A 57 -19.69 -3.45 -9.46
C LEU A 57 -20.87 -3.57 -8.49
N PHE A 58 -21.05 -2.56 -7.66
CA PHE A 58 -22.19 -2.40 -6.74
C PHE A 58 -22.41 -0.92 -6.46
N SER A 59 -23.59 -0.55 -5.93
CA SER A 59 -23.94 0.85 -5.70
C SER A 59 -24.85 1.03 -4.50
N GLY A 60 -24.39 1.79 -3.50
CA GLY A 60 -25.17 2.15 -2.32
C GLY A 60 -25.42 0.99 -1.36
N ASP A 61 -24.56 -0.02 -1.35
CA ASP A 61 -24.66 -1.15 -0.43
C ASP A 61 -24.46 -0.66 1.01
N SER A 62 -25.21 -1.27 1.94
CA SER A 62 -25.14 -0.96 3.38
C SER A 62 -24.57 -2.16 4.12
N PHE A 63 -23.42 -1.96 4.77
CA PHE A 63 -22.72 -2.99 5.54
C PHE A 63 -23.13 -2.87 7.01
N VAL A 64 -23.93 -3.83 7.48
CA VAL A 64 -24.54 -3.81 8.83
C VAL A 64 -24.15 -5.04 9.67
N ASP A 65 -23.62 -6.07 9.04
CA ASP A 65 -23.20 -7.33 9.65
C ASP A 65 -21.97 -7.91 8.92
N PHE A 66 -21.68 -9.19 9.12
CA PHE A 66 -20.57 -9.89 8.46
C PHE A 66 -20.98 -10.62 7.17
N SER A 67 -22.13 -10.28 6.60
CA SER A 67 -22.58 -10.88 5.34
C SER A 67 -21.74 -10.38 4.17
N ASP A 68 -21.39 -11.28 3.27
CA ASP A 68 -20.76 -10.93 1.99
C ASP A 68 -21.75 -10.20 1.08
N HIS A 69 -21.28 -9.21 0.34
CA HIS A 69 -22.04 -8.50 -0.69
C HIS A 69 -21.57 -8.94 -2.08
N PRO A 70 -22.18 -9.99 -2.67
CA PRO A 70 -21.76 -10.51 -3.97
C PRO A 70 -22.19 -9.60 -5.10
N TYR A 71 -21.36 -9.55 -6.16
CA TYR A 71 -21.68 -8.89 -7.41
C TYR A 71 -21.24 -9.72 -8.62
N SER A 72 -21.88 -9.46 -9.76
CA SER A 72 -21.52 -10.05 -11.04
C SER A 72 -20.77 -9.03 -11.88
N TYR A 73 -19.69 -9.46 -12.51
CA TYR A 73 -18.89 -8.66 -13.41
C TYR A 73 -18.96 -9.20 -14.83
N ALA A 74 -19.08 -8.31 -15.81
CA ALA A 74 -18.87 -8.60 -17.22
C ALA A 74 -18.03 -7.48 -17.86
N PRO A 75 -17.10 -7.80 -18.78
CA PRO A 75 -16.34 -6.80 -19.49
C PRO A 75 -17.24 -5.80 -20.21
N PRO A 76 -16.85 -4.51 -20.31
CA PRO A 76 -17.69 -3.49 -20.95
C PRO A 76 -17.87 -3.76 -22.43
N GLY A 77 -19.12 -3.88 -22.89
CA GLY A 77 -19.45 -4.04 -24.31
C GLY A 77 -19.00 -2.82 -25.12
N GLY A 78 -18.42 -3.04 -26.30
CA GLY A 78 -18.01 -1.97 -27.21
C GLY A 78 -16.72 -1.23 -26.83
N CYS A 79 -16.04 -1.63 -25.74
CA CYS A 79 -14.83 -0.98 -25.23
C CYS A 79 -13.53 -1.68 -25.67
N GLY A 80 -13.61 -2.66 -26.52
CA GLY A 80 -12.46 -3.49 -26.89
C GLY A 80 -11.93 -4.33 -25.72
N THR A 81 -10.79 -4.98 -25.94
CA THR A 81 -10.13 -5.85 -24.95
C THR A 81 -8.69 -5.40 -24.62
N HIS A 82 -8.23 -4.33 -25.26
CA HIS A 82 -6.94 -3.71 -25.02
C HIS A 82 -7.16 -2.31 -24.47
N TRP A 83 -6.70 -2.11 -23.24
CA TRP A 83 -6.87 -0.84 -22.52
C TRP A 83 -5.52 -0.19 -22.27
N ALA A 84 -5.49 1.13 -22.36
CA ALA A 84 -4.35 1.93 -21.95
C ALA A 84 -4.27 2.00 -20.42
N LYS A 85 -5.44 2.01 -19.77
CA LYS A 85 -5.56 2.04 -18.30
C LYS A 85 -6.88 1.45 -17.84
N VAL A 86 -6.86 0.82 -16.67
CA VAL A 86 -8.06 0.41 -15.93
C VAL A 86 -7.95 0.95 -14.52
N VAL A 87 -8.96 1.70 -14.07
CA VAL A 87 -9.01 2.29 -12.74
C VAL A 87 -10.23 1.73 -12.00
N LEU A 88 -10.02 1.24 -10.79
CA LEU A 88 -11.07 1.03 -9.81
C LEU A 88 -11.28 2.34 -9.05
N GLU A 89 -12.53 2.75 -8.95
CA GLU A 89 -12.98 3.79 -8.03
C GLU A 89 -13.94 3.16 -7.01
N ALA A 90 -13.76 3.48 -5.74
CA ALA A 90 -14.69 3.10 -4.69
C ALA A 90 -14.94 4.28 -3.75
N ASP A 91 -16.22 4.51 -3.48
CA ASP A 91 -16.71 5.56 -2.60
C ASP A 91 -17.33 4.92 -1.36
N PHE A 92 -16.91 5.34 -0.19
CA PHE A 92 -17.42 4.85 1.08
C PHE A 92 -17.85 6.00 1.98
N SER A 93 -18.74 5.68 2.93
CA SER A 93 -19.13 6.59 4.00
C SER A 93 -19.58 5.80 5.22
N VAL A 94 -19.58 6.45 6.39
CA VAL A 94 -20.18 5.90 7.59
C VAL A 94 -21.06 6.95 8.25
N THR A 95 -22.24 6.53 8.72
CA THR A 95 -23.17 7.45 9.40
C THR A 95 -22.62 7.89 10.76
N ALA A 96 -22.95 9.13 11.19
CA ALA A 96 -22.58 9.60 12.52
C ALA A 96 -23.09 8.64 13.61
N GLY A 97 -22.28 8.47 14.64
CA GLY A 97 -22.55 7.52 15.71
C GLY A 97 -21.27 6.93 16.28
N ARG A 98 -21.36 5.78 16.89
CA ARG A 98 -20.22 4.99 17.34
C ARG A 98 -19.99 3.84 16.37
N GLN A 99 -18.78 3.71 15.86
CA GLN A 99 -18.31 2.57 15.10
C GLN A 99 -16.79 2.51 15.17
N PHE A 100 -16.24 1.32 15.08
CA PHE A 100 -14.81 1.09 14.89
C PHE A 100 -14.47 1.04 13.40
N ASP A 101 -13.21 1.23 13.07
CA ASP A 101 -12.65 0.93 11.76
C ASP A 101 -12.81 -0.56 11.43
N ARG A 102 -13.01 -0.83 10.14
CA ARG A 102 -13.24 -2.18 9.62
C ARG A 102 -12.33 -2.42 8.43
N THR A 103 -11.94 -3.67 8.25
CA THR A 103 -11.29 -4.08 7.01
C THR A 103 -12.30 -4.08 5.87
N ALA A 104 -11.94 -3.44 4.76
CA ALA A 104 -12.71 -3.38 3.53
C ALA A 104 -11.93 -4.02 2.37
N GLN A 105 -12.55 -4.95 1.65
CA GLN A 105 -11.91 -5.68 0.56
C GLN A 105 -12.87 -5.82 -0.62
N LEU A 106 -12.35 -5.73 -1.84
CA LEU A 106 -13.08 -6.04 -3.07
C LEU A 106 -12.37 -7.17 -3.81
N TRP A 107 -13.12 -8.18 -4.21
CA TRP A 107 -12.62 -9.40 -4.83
C TRP A 107 -13.31 -9.70 -6.14
N LEU A 108 -12.60 -10.26 -7.12
CA LEU A 108 -13.16 -10.78 -8.37
C LEU A 108 -12.41 -12.04 -8.79
N GLY A 109 -13.12 -13.16 -8.92
CA GLY A 109 -12.53 -14.42 -9.37
C GLY A 109 -11.34 -14.89 -8.52
N GLY A 110 -11.39 -14.66 -7.21
CA GLY A 110 -10.34 -14.99 -6.27
C GLY A 110 -9.24 -13.94 -6.13
N VAL A 111 -9.20 -12.94 -7.01
CA VAL A 111 -8.18 -11.87 -7.01
C VAL A 111 -8.65 -10.68 -6.20
N ASN A 112 -7.78 -10.15 -5.34
CA ASN A 112 -8.03 -8.93 -4.61
C ASN A 112 -7.88 -7.70 -5.52
N LEU A 113 -8.93 -6.89 -5.64
CA LEU A 113 -8.95 -5.64 -6.42
C LEU A 113 -8.66 -4.42 -5.53
N TYR A 114 -9.06 -4.48 -4.26
CA TYR A 114 -8.89 -3.42 -3.28
C TYR A 114 -8.81 -4.01 -1.87
N TYR A 115 -7.97 -3.40 -1.05
CA TYR A 115 -7.79 -3.73 0.34
C TYR A 115 -7.48 -2.45 1.12
N GLY A 116 -8.17 -2.20 2.24
CA GLY A 116 -7.95 -1.06 3.12
C GLY A 116 -8.77 -1.17 4.39
N THR A 117 -8.73 -0.14 5.22
CA THR A 117 -9.64 0.02 6.36
C THR A 117 -10.64 1.14 6.10
N THR A 118 -11.63 1.28 6.98
CA THR A 118 -12.64 2.33 6.94
C THR A 118 -12.29 3.46 7.91
N GLN A 119 -12.85 4.65 7.69
CA GLN A 119 -12.75 5.74 8.63
C GLN A 119 -13.76 5.56 9.78
N GLU A 120 -13.38 5.92 11.00
CA GLU A 120 -14.29 5.98 12.13
C GLU A 120 -15.15 7.26 12.13
N PRO A 121 -16.45 7.16 12.43
CA PRO A 121 -17.30 8.34 12.63
C PRO A 121 -17.09 8.96 14.03
N SER A 122 -17.66 10.13 14.24
CA SER A 122 -17.93 10.63 15.58
C SER A 122 -19.44 10.71 15.83
N SER A 123 -19.85 11.12 17.03
CA SER A 123 -21.27 11.31 17.34
C SER A 123 -21.96 12.35 16.44
N THR A 124 -21.20 13.22 15.79
CA THR A 124 -21.69 14.35 14.99
C THR A 124 -21.17 14.37 13.56
N VAL A 125 -20.11 13.63 13.25
CA VAL A 125 -19.49 13.59 11.92
C VAL A 125 -19.74 12.27 11.24
N SER A 126 -20.26 12.33 10.00
CA SER A 126 -20.43 11.20 9.07
C SER A 126 -19.36 11.29 7.99
N PRO A 127 -18.16 10.72 8.19
CA PRO A 127 -17.10 10.81 7.19
C PRO A 127 -17.44 10.03 5.92
N SER A 128 -16.95 10.54 4.79
CA SER A 128 -16.93 9.85 3.50
C SER A 128 -15.55 9.94 2.89
N TRP A 129 -15.16 8.93 2.13
CA TRP A 129 -13.85 8.87 1.46
C TRP A 129 -13.96 8.19 0.11
N HIS A 130 -13.02 8.57 -0.75
CA HIS A 130 -12.84 8.04 -2.09
C HIS A 130 -11.49 7.33 -2.18
N VAL A 131 -11.45 6.16 -2.82
CA VAL A 131 -10.21 5.42 -3.07
C VAL A 131 -10.13 5.00 -4.53
N GLU A 132 -8.91 4.99 -5.06
CA GLU A 132 -8.64 4.58 -6.42
C GLU A 132 -7.49 3.58 -6.49
N ARG A 133 -7.61 2.60 -7.41
CA ARG A 133 -6.55 1.63 -7.70
C ARG A 133 -6.30 1.55 -9.20
N ASP A 134 -5.04 1.56 -9.59
CA ASP A 134 -4.64 1.20 -10.94
C ASP A 134 -4.65 -0.33 -11.09
N LEU A 135 -5.64 -0.85 -11.81
CA LEU A 135 -5.79 -2.27 -12.09
C LEU A 135 -5.39 -2.65 -13.51
N THR A 136 -4.58 -1.84 -14.17
CA THR A 136 -4.16 -2.08 -15.56
C THR A 136 -3.45 -3.41 -15.71
N ASP A 137 -2.58 -3.80 -14.77
CA ASP A 137 -1.89 -5.10 -14.78
C ASP A 137 -2.84 -6.28 -14.58
N TYR A 138 -4.06 -6.06 -14.09
CA TYR A 138 -5.08 -7.10 -13.89
C TYR A 138 -6.01 -7.26 -15.11
N SER A 139 -5.66 -6.66 -16.26
CA SER A 139 -6.47 -6.68 -17.48
C SER A 139 -6.81 -8.10 -17.96
N ALA A 140 -5.94 -9.10 -17.78
CA ALA A 140 -6.24 -10.48 -18.18
C ALA A 140 -7.44 -11.06 -17.43
N LEU A 141 -7.57 -10.78 -16.13
CA LEU A 141 -8.74 -11.11 -15.33
C LEU A 141 -9.98 -10.36 -15.84
N LEU A 142 -9.82 -9.04 -16.06
CA LEU A 142 -10.92 -8.13 -16.40
C LEU A 142 -11.45 -8.30 -17.85
N ARG A 143 -10.79 -9.12 -18.67
CA ARG A 143 -11.31 -9.52 -20.00
C ARG A 143 -12.37 -10.60 -19.94
N GLN A 144 -12.63 -11.19 -18.78
CA GLN A 144 -13.55 -12.30 -18.60
C GLN A 144 -14.66 -11.93 -17.61
N ALA A 145 -15.86 -12.44 -17.84
CA ALA A 145 -16.94 -12.32 -16.87
C ALA A 145 -16.64 -13.19 -15.64
N GLY A 146 -17.09 -12.74 -14.48
CA GLY A 146 -16.85 -13.42 -13.23
C GLY A 146 -17.77 -12.97 -12.10
N THR A 147 -17.65 -13.66 -10.97
CA THR A 147 -18.31 -13.28 -9.72
C THR A 147 -17.31 -12.64 -8.78
N GLY A 148 -17.71 -11.56 -8.15
CA GLY A 148 -16.95 -10.87 -7.12
C GLY A 148 -17.79 -10.67 -5.87
N ARG A 149 -17.16 -10.11 -4.85
CA ARG A 149 -17.82 -9.66 -3.61
C ARG A 149 -17.09 -8.49 -2.97
N ALA A 150 -17.84 -7.66 -2.28
CA ALA A 150 -17.31 -6.76 -1.26
C ALA A 150 -17.36 -7.49 0.09
N VAL A 151 -16.23 -7.53 0.79
CA VAL A 151 -16.10 -8.05 2.16
C VAL A 151 -15.81 -6.87 3.07
N LEU A 152 -16.77 -6.50 3.88
CA LEU A 152 -16.68 -5.43 4.86
C LEU A 152 -17.58 -5.81 6.03
N GLY A 153 -17.00 -6.58 6.97
CA GLY A 153 -17.72 -7.00 8.17
C GLY A 153 -17.97 -5.80 9.08
N ASN A 154 -19.19 -5.70 9.61
CA ASN A 154 -19.59 -4.65 10.53
C ASN A 154 -20.46 -5.22 11.66
N VAL A 155 -20.70 -4.42 12.68
CA VAL A 155 -21.68 -4.70 13.75
C VAL A 155 -22.52 -3.46 13.96
N VAL A 156 -23.81 -3.56 13.70
CA VAL A 156 -24.77 -2.47 13.96
C VAL A 156 -25.77 -2.92 15.02
N ASN A 157 -25.81 -2.19 16.13
CA ASN A 157 -26.72 -2.47 17.27
C ASN A 157 -26.94 -1.20 18.10
N GLY A 158 -27.51 -1.31 19.29
CA GLY A 158 -27.77 -0.16 20.17
C GLY A 158 -26.50 0.53 20.70
N THR A 159 -25.32 -0.12 20.65
CA THR A 159 -24.04 0.46 21.07
C THR A 159 -23.22 0.97 19.87
N TYR A 160 -23.15 0.18 18.82
CA TYR A 160 -22.45 0.49 17.58
C TYR A 160 -23.49 0.89 16.53
N THR A 161 -23.67 2.20 16.35
CA THR A 161 -24.79 2.75 15.58
C THR A 161 -24.38 3.18 14.16
N GLY A 162 -23.08 3.29 13.89
CA GLY A 162 -22.57 3.70 12.57
C GLY A 162 -22.80 2.63 11.51
N VAL A 163 -23.54 2.97 10.45
CA VAL A 163 -23.75 2.14 9.27
C VAL A 163 -22.77 2.57 8.20
N ILE A 164 -22.01 1.60 7.66
CA ILE A 164 -21.07 1.85 6.56
C ILE A 164 -21.80 1.64 5.24
N HIS A 165 -21.62 2.56 4.30
CA HIS A 165 -22.15 2.46 2.94
C HIS A 165 -21.00 2.47 1.93
N GLY A 166 -21.19 1.82 0.79
CA GLY A 166 -20.18 1.76 -0.26
C GLY A 166 -20.75 1.62 -1.66
N SER A 167 -19.95 2.06 -2.63
CA SER A 167 -20.16 1.88 -4.07
C SER A 167 -18.81 1.64 -4.73
N ALA A 168 -18.77 0.83 -5.81
CA ALA A 168 -17.54 0.65 -6.57
C ALA A 168 -17.82 0.49 -8.07
N ARG A 169 -16.88 1.02 -8.88
CA ARG A 169 -16.93 0.92 -10.35
C ARG A 169 -15.53 0.78 -10.95
N LEU A 170 -15.48 0.22 -12.14
CA LEU A 170 -14.29 0.11 -12.97
C LEU A 170 -14.40 1.04 -14.17
N LEU A 171 -13.33 1.76 -14.43
CA LEU A 171 -13.17 2.69 -15.56
C LEU A 171 -12.15 2.10 -16.52
N PHE A 172 -12.59 1.78 -17.75
CA PHE A 172 -11.76 1.21 -18.80
C PHE A 172 -11.45 2.27 -19.85
N TYR A 173 -10.20 2.62 -20.01
CA TYR A 173 -9.71 3.56 -21.02
C TYR A 173 -9.20 2.78 -22.23
N PRO A 174 -9.93 2.75 -23.37
CA PRO A 174 -9.51 2.00 -24.56
C PRO A 174 -8.18 2.50 -25.10
N ALA A 175 -7.38 1.56 -25.62
CA ALA A 175 -6.15 1.91 -26.33
C ALA A 175 -6.44 2.79 -27.54
N SER A 176 -5.58 3.79 -27.76
CA SER A 176 -5.67 4.73 -28.87
C SER A 176 -4.27 5.16 -29.33
N LEU A 177 -4.18 5.93 -30.43
CA LEU A 177 -2.89 6.48 -30.88
C LEU A 177 -2.26 7.45 -29.84
N ARG A 178 -3.07 8.11 -29.02
CA ARG A 178 -2.61 9.03 -27.97
C ARG A 178 -2.37 8.35 -26.62
N ALA A 179 -2.97 7.21 -26.42
CA ALA A 179 -2.83 6.39 -25.24
C ALA A 179 -2.74 4.93 -25.69
N PRO A 180 -1.55 4.45 -26.09
CA PRO A 180 -1.37 3.06 -26.52
C PRO A 180 -1.70 2.09 -25.40
N GLY A 181 -2.11 0.87 -25.77
CA GLY A 181 -2.44 -0.19 -24.83
C GLY A 181 -1.23 -0.56 -23.97
N ALA A 182 -1.48 -0.77 -22.68
CA ALA A 182 -0.45 -1.22 -21.76
C ALA A 182 0.00 -2.66 -22.08
N LEU A 183 1.27 -2.95 -21.85
CA LEU A 183 1.75 -4.32 -21.79
C LEU A 183 1.39 -4.91 -20.42
N THR A 184 0.42 -5.80 -20.41
CA THR A 184 -0.12 -6.38 -19.18
C THR A 184 0.23 -7.85 -19.07
N PRO A 185 0.25 -8.43 -17.86
CA PRO A 185 0.34 -9.88 -17.69
C PRO A 185 -0.70 -10.62 -18.52
N ASP A 186 -0.30 -11.76 -19.08
CA ASP A 186 -1.22 -12.67 -19.83
C ASP A 186 -2.07 -13.52 -18.89
N SER A 187 -1.58 -13.73 -17.65
CA SER A 187 -2.30 -14.46 -16.60
C SER A 187 -2.22 -13.71 -15.28
N VAL A 188 -3.36 -13.65 -14.59
CA VAL A 188 -3.54 -13.06 -13.24
C VAL A 188 -4.18 -14.14 -12.38
N LEU A 189 -3.43 -14.72 -11.45
CA LEU A 189 -3.83 -15.93 -10.73
C LEU A 189 -3.83 -15.69 -9.21
N PRO A 190 -4.95 -15.93 -8.51
CA PRO A 190 -5.00 -15.79 -7.05
C PRO A 190 -4.32 -16.97 -6.35
N LEU A 191 -3.64 -16.72 -5.24
CA LEU A 191 -3.14 -17.76 -4.35
C LEU A 191 -4.20 -18.25 -3.35
N GLY A 192 -5.21 -17.45 -3.06
CA GLY A 192 -6.32 -17.86 -2.19
C GLY A 192 -7.09 -19.08 -2.74
N SER A 193 -7.65 -19.88 -1.87
CA SER A 193 -8.45 -21.07 -2.22
C SER A 193 -9.91 -20.73 -2.56
N ASP A 194 -10.43 -19.62 -2.05
CA ASP A 194 -11.80 -19.17 -2.34
C ASP A 194 -11.92 -18.68 -3.79
N ALA A 195 -12.84 -19.28 -4.52
CA ALA A 195 -13.01 -18.99 -5.96
C ALA A 195 -13.56 -17.60 -6.25
N VAL A 196 -14.30 -16.99 -5.33
CA VAL A 196 -14.79 -15.61 -5.43
C VAL A 196 -13.77 -14.64 -4.86
N GLY A 197 -13.11 -15.02 -3.78
CA GLY A 197 -12.01 -14.32 -3.11
C GLY A 197 -12.31 -13.99 -1.66
N ASN A 198 -11.31 -14.21 -0.82
CA ASN A 198 -11.23 -13.77 0.57
C ASN A 198 -9.76 -13.73 0.99
N ALA A 199 -9.44 -12.90 1.98
CA ALA A 199 -8.11 -12.95 2.58
C ALA A 199 -7.92 -14.25 3.37
N THR A 200 -6.69 -14.75 3.38
CA THR A 200 -6.34 -15.98 4.11
C THR A 200 -5.75 -15.61 5.45
N LEU A 201 -6.28 -16.21 6.52
CA LEU A 201 -5.71 -16.07 7.87
C LEU A 201 -4.38 -16.81 7.95
N LEU A 202 -3.35 -16.12 8.39
CA LEU A 202 -2.06 -16.65 8.82
C LEU A 202 -1.95 -16.42 10.32
N ASP A 203 -2.16 -17.47 11.10
CA ASP A 203 -2.20 -17.37 12.57
C ASP A 203 -0.83 -17.61 13.23
N THR A 204 0.11 -18.15 12.48
CA THR A 204 1.50 -18.36 12.92
C THR A 204 2.47 -18.18 11.74
N SER A 205 3.76 -18.06 12.04
CA SER A 205 4.82 -18.03 11.02
C SER A 205 4.85 -19.29 10.12
N ASP A 206 4.24 -20.39 10.55
CA ASP A 206 4.21 -21.65 9.82
C ASP A 206 2.91 -21.87 9.03
N SER A 207 1.95 -20.94 9.10
CA SER A 207 0.65 -21.01 8.42
C SER A 207 0.70 -20.23 7.09
N PRO A 208 1.03 -20.86 5.94
CA PRO A 208 1.15 -20.14 4.69
C PRO A 208 -0.17 -19.95 3.96
N LEU A 209 -0.32 -18.80 3.29
CA LEU A 209 -1.17 -18.69 2.12
C LEU A 209 -0.50 -19.44 0.97
N SER A 210 -1.03 -20.57 0.53
CA SER A 210 -0.37 -21.38 -0.50
C SER A 210 -1.34 -21.97 -1.51
N LYS A 211 -0.87 -22.13 -2.75
CA LYS A 211 -1.63 -22.77 -3.81
C LYS A 211 -0.72 -23.51 -4.78
N THR A 212 -1.10 -24.75 -5.11
CA THR A 212 -0.49 -25.50 -6.20
C THR A 212 -1.21 -25.17 -7.50
N LEU A 213 -0.47 -24.70 -8.50
CA LEU A 213 -0.98 -24.17 -9.76
C LEU A 213 -0.39 -24.94 -10.94
N THR A 214 -1.24 -25.24 -11.95
CA THR A 214 -0.79 -25.64 -13.27
C THR A 214 -0.61 -24.39 -14.12
N LEU A 215 0.63 -24.07 -14.47
CA LEU A 215 0.99 -22.81 -15.10
C LEU A 215 1.20 -22.95 -16.61
N PRO A 216 1.14 -21.84 -17.38
CA PRO A 216 1.56 -21.84 -18.78
C PRO A 216 3.03 -22.30 -18.92
N THR A 217 3.36 -22.98 -20.03
CA THR A 217 4.72 -23.52 -20.27
C THR A 217 5.63 -22.54 -21.01
N ASN A 218 5.22 -21.32 -21.23
CA ASN A 218 5.94 -20.28 -21.97
C ASN A 218 6.09 -18.98 -21.18
N ILE A 219 6.31 -19.09 -19.87
CA ILE A 219 6.47 -17.92 -18.98
C ILE A 219 7.82 -17.24 -19.29
N ASP A 220 7.74 -15.95 -19.55
CA ASP A 220 8.89 -15.06 -19.80
C ASP A 220 9.26 -14.27 -18.53
N ARG A 221 8.26 -13.75 -17.80
CA ARG A 221 8.43 -13.02 -16.55
C ARG A 221 7.32 -13.39 -15.56
N ALA A 222 7.65 -13.31 -14.27
CA ALA A 222 6.71 -13.61 -13.21
C ALA A 222 6.87 -12.62 -12.05
N TYR A 223 5.75 -12.16 -11.49
CA TYR A 223 5.70 -11.29 -10.31
C TYR A 223 4.61 -11.76 -9.36
N LEU A 224 4.77 -11.44 -8.08
CA LEU A 224 3.75 -11.71 -7.06
C LEU A 224 3.43 -10.42 -6.31
N ASP A 225 2.18 -9.96 -6.40
CA ASP A 225 1.65 -8.88 -5.56
C ASP A 225 1.21 -9.46 -4.23
N VAL A 226 1.73 -8.92 -3.11
CA VAL A 226 1.49 -9.41 -1.75
C VAL A 226 0.96 -8.28 -0.87
N ILE A 227 -0.13 -8.55 -0.16
CA ILE A 227 -0.63 -7.76 0.98
C ILE A 227 -0.66 -8.67 2.19
N ALA A 228 -0.07 -8.23 3.31
CA ALA A 228 -0.15 -8.91 4.60
C ALA A 228 -0.60 -7.89 5.65
N GLN A 229 -1.87 -7.95 6.02
CA GLN A 229 -2.49 -7.06 7.00
C GLN A 229 -2.45 -7.68 8.38
N SER A 230 -1.85 -6.98 9.35
CA SER A 230 -1.91 -7.33 10.78
C SER A 230 -3.29 -6.98 11.38
N GLN A 231 -3.77 -7.81 12.30
CA GLN A 231 -5.01 -7.57 13.05
C GLN A 231 -4.92 -8.16 14.46
N SER A 232 -5.88 -7.83 15.32
CA SER A 232 -6.01 -8.39 16.68
C SER A 232 -4.70 -8.24 17.47
N SER A 233 -4.13 -9.35 17.98
CA SER A 233 -2.86 -9.33 18.72
C SER A 233 -1.64 -8.92 17.90
N ASP A 234 -1.71 -8.96 16.58
CA ASP A 234 -0.67 -8.47 15.69
C ASP A 234 -0.93 -7.02 15.21
N GLU A 235 -2.06 -6.40 15.55
CA GLU A 235 -2.41 -5.07 15.03
C GLU A 235 -1.33 -4.03 15.33
N PHE A 236 -0.86 -3.98 16.55
CA PHE A 236 0.18 -3.06 17.03
C PHE A 236 1.57 -3.71 17.12
N TRP A 237 1.88 -4.70 16.28
CA TRP A 237 3.14 -5.45 16.33
C TRP A 237 4.38 -4.56 16.40
N TYR A 238 4.34 -3.36 15.84
CA TYR A 238 5.44 -2.40 15.79
C TYR A 238 5.73 -1.74 17.16
N THR A 239 4.81 -1.82 18.13
CA THR A 239 5.04 -1.37 19.51
C THR A 239 5.29 -2.52 20.48
N CYS A 240 4.97 -3.78 20.10
CA CYS A 240 5.22 -4.96 20.92
C CYS A 240 6.73 -5.19 21.11
N VAL A 241 7.08 -5.96 22.13
CA VAL A 241 8.46 -6.32 22.45
C VAL A 241 8.66 -7.84 22.40
N PRO A 242 9.89 -8.36 22.34
CA PRO A 242 10.12 -9.77 22.51
C PRO A 242 9.61 -10.28 23.87
N ASP A 243 9.03 -11.49 23.89
CA ASP A 243 8.38 -12.07 25.08
C ASP A 243 9.21 -11.99 26.38
N SER A 244 10.53 -12.09 26.25
CA SER A 244 11.45 -12.01 27.39
C SER A 244 11.44 -10.68 28.13
N TYR A 245 10.98 -9.60 27.48
CA TYR A 245 10.94 -8.25 28.05
C TYR A 245 9.53 -7.77 28.36
N ALA A 246 8.50 -8.43 27.81
CA ALA A 246 7.12 -7.97 27.88
C ALA A 246 6.63 -7.66 29.32
N ALA A 247 6.94 -8.54 30.26
CA ALA A 247 6.54 -8.34 31.65
C ALA A 247 7.31 -7.21 32.34
N GLU A 248 8.60 -7.00 32.02
CA GLU A 248 9.44 -5.96 32.61
C GLU A 248 9.02 -4.57 32.14
N VAL A 249 8.74 -4.42 30.85
CA VAL A 249 8.34 -3.13 30.27
C VAL A 249 6.82 -2.94 30.17
N GLN A 250 6.02 -3.89 30.68
CA GLN A 250 4.54 -3.85 30.74
C GLN A 250 3.88 -3.68 29.36
N GLU A 251 4.47 -4.27 28.31
CA GLU A 251 3.99 -4.20 26.92
C GLU A 251 3.56 -5.56 26.38
N CYS A 252 2.94 -5.54 25.16
CA CYS A 252 2.63 -6.77 24.44
C CYS A 252 3.91 -7.53 24.06
N GLY A 253 3.87 -8.85 24.14
CA GLY A 253 4.88 -9.76 23.63
C GLY A 253 4.70 -10.09 22.14
N GLY A 254 5.39 -11.13 21.66
CA GLY A 254 5.33 -11.60 20.28
C GLY A 254 6.32 -10.90 19.33
N GLY A 255 7.13 -9.96 19.86
CA GLY A 255 8.17 -9.24 19.12
C GLY A 255 7.63 -8.21 18.12
N ASN A 256 8.52 -7.35 17.69
CA ASN A 256 8.29 -6.17 16.84
C ASN A 256 8.80 -6.33 15.40
N PHE A 257 9.08 -7.54 14.95
CA PHE A 257 9.54 -7.81 13.58
C PHE A 257 8.51 -8.62 12.79
N ARG A 258 8.15 -8.13 11.59
CA ARG A 258 7.27 -8.84 10.65
C ARG A 258 7.81 -8.71 9.22
N GLU A 259 7.84 -9.84 8.50
CA GLU A 259 8.28 -9.91 7.12
C GLU A 259 7.55 -11.02 6.37
N ALA A 260 7.05 -10.75 5.17
CA ALA A 260 6.41 -11.77 4.35
C ALA A 260 7.44 -12.51 3.49
N GLU A 261 7.53 -13.84 3.69
CA GLU A 261 8.42 -14.75 2.99
C GLU A 261 7.70 -15.41 1.83
N VAL A 262 8.23 -15.29 0.62
CA VAL A 262 7.69 -15.94 -0.58
C VAL A 262 8.50 -17.19 -0.91
N SER A 263 7.81 -18.29 -1.23
CA SER A 263 8.47 -19.53 -1.67
C SER A 263 7.80 -20.13 -2.91
N ILE A 264 8.60 -20.89 -3.69
CA ILE A 264 8.15 -21.71 -4.82
C ILE A 264 8.68 -23.12 -4.59
N ASP A 265 7.77 -24.10 -4.53
CA ASP A 265 8.07 -25.51 -4.24
C ASP A 265 8.93 -25.69 -2.97
N GLY A 266 8.67 -24.88 -1.96
CA GLY A 266 9.40 -24.84 -0.70
C GLY A 266 10.78 -24.17 -0.77
N GLN A 267 11.20 -23.65 -1.92
CA GLN A 267 12.42 -22.86 -2.03
C GLN A 267 12.11 -21.37 -1.82
N PRO A 268 12.85 -20.66 -0.96
CA PRO A 268 12.70 -19.20 -0.82
C PRO A 268 12.84 -18.51 -2.18
N ALA A 269 11.89 -17.64 -2.50
CA ALA A 269 11.79 -17.00 -3.82
C ALA A 269 11.80 -15.47 -3.76
N GLY A 270 11.67 -14.89 -2.57
CA GLY A 270 11.71 -13.45 -2.35
C GLY A 270 11.16 -13.07 -1.00
N VAL A 271 11.28 -11.78 -0.70
CA VAL A 271 10.83 -11.16 0.54
C VAL A 271 9.97 -9.95 0.22
N ALA A 272 8.83 -9.83 0.89
CA ALA A 272 7.98 -8.66 0.87
C ALA A 272 7.99 -8.00 2.26
N PRO A 273 8.47 -6.75 2.40
CA PRO A 273 8.43 -6.06 3.68
C PRO A 273 6.97 -5.81 4.09
N VAL A 274 6.66 -5.96 5.37
CA VAL A 274 5.35 -5.62 5.92
C VAL A 274 5.33 -4.14 6.28
N TYR A 275 4.38 -3.38 5.71
CA TYR A 275 4.19 -1.98 6.06
C TYR A 275 3.48 -1.88 7.42
N PRO A 276 3.94 -1.03 8.35
CA PRO A 276 3.30 -0.84 9.64
C PRO A 276 2.07 0.09 9.51
N TRP A 277 0.97 -0.41 8.92
CA TRP A 277 -0.26 0.36 8.84
C TRP A 277 -0.80 0.67 10.22
N ILE A 278 -1.14 1.93 10.46
CA ILE A 278 -1.88 2.37 11.64
C ILE A 278 -3.30 2.66 11.17
N TYR A 279 -4.27 1.95 11.71
CA TYR A 279 -5.66 2.06 11.30
C TYR A 279 -6.32 3.30 11.91
N THR A 280 -7.49 3.69 11.41
CA THR A 280 -8.14 4.95 11.83
C THR A 280 -8.66 4.94 13.28
N GLY A 281 -8.75 3.76 13.90
CA GLY A 281 -8.99 3.58 15.34
C GLY A 281 -7.71 3.27 16.13
N GLY A 282 -6.53 3.12 15.44
CA GLY A 282 -5.31 2.64 16.06
C GLY A 282 -4.62 3.68 16.94
N ILE A 283 -4.10 3.25 18.09
CA ILE A 283 -3.42 4.03 19.14
C ILE A 283 -4.39 5.03 19.78
N ASP A 284 -4.85 6.00 19.01
CA ASP A 284 -5.80 7.03 19.39
C ASP A 284 -6.59 7.45 18.13
N PRO A 285 -7.93 7.27 18.09
CA PRO A 285 -8.72 7.57 16.89
C PRO A 285 -8.81 9.07 16.55
N TYR A 286 -8.48 9.97 17.46
CA TYR A 286 -8.47 11.42 17.18
C TYR A 286 -7.27 11.81 16.32
N LEU A 287 -6.13 11.10 16.42
CA LEU A 287 -4.96 11.32 15.56
C LEU A 287 -5.31 11.31 14.07
N TRP A 288 -6.30 10.49 13.66
CA TRP A 288 -6.61 10.18 12.28
C TRP A 288 -7.86 10.89 11.75
N ARG A 289 -8.23 12.00 12.35
CA ARG A 289 -9.38 12.84 11.95
C ARG A 289 -8.93 14.26 11.59
N PRO A 290 -9.23 14.73 10.38
CA PRO A 290 -9.87 14.05 9.24
C PRO A 290 -8.88 13.33 8.33
N THR A 291 -7.56 13.39 8.60
CA THR A 291 -6.50 12.81 7.76
C THR A 291 -6.01 11.47 8.34
N PRO A 292 -6.22 10.34 7.64
CA PRO A 292 -5.79 9.02 8.10
C PRO A 292 -4.28 8.81 7.95
N GLY A 293 -3.76 7.74 8.56
CA GLY A 293 -2.39 7.27 8.38
C GLY A 293 -2.07 6.91 6.92
N VAL A 294 -0.77 6.84 6.61
CA VAL A 294 -0.28 6.55 5.25
C VAL A 294 -0.83 5.22 4.74
N GLN A 295 -1.50 5.24 3.58
CA GLN A 295 -2.12 4.10 2.90
C GLN A 295 -3.24 3.38 3.70
N THR A 296 -3.65 3.87 4.86
CA THR A 296 -4.60 3.16 5.74
C THR A 296 -5.94 2.87 5.07
N LEU A 297 -6.47 3.78 4.27
CA LEU A 297 -7.71 3.55 3.53
C LEU A 297 -7.49 2.80 2.20
N ASN A 298 -6.23 2.55 1.80
CA ASN A 298 -5.91 1.95 0.50
C ASN A 298 -4.52 1.28 0.55
N PHE A 299 -4.46 0.06 1.07
CA PHE A 299 -3.21 -0.71 1.19
C PHE A 299 -2.62 -1.01 -0.18
N MET A 300 -1.37 -0.66 -0.41
CA MET A 300 -0.66 -0.96 -1.64
C MET A 300 0.06 -2.31 -1.52
N PRO A 301 -0.08 -3.23 -2.50
CA PRO A 301 0.66 -4.47 -2.50
C PRO A 301 2.15 -4.22 -2.75
N TYR A 302 3.01 -5.00 -2.10
CA TYR A 302 4.41 -5.10 -2.49
C TYR A 302 4.56 -6.12 -3.61
N ARG A 303 5.31 -5.77 -4.67
CA ARG A 303 5.52 -6.64 -5.84
C ARG A 303 6.86 -7.34 -5.78
N VAL A 304 6.85 -8.65 -5.57
CA VAL A 304 8.04 -9.49 -5.58
C VAL A 304 8.35 -9.95 -7.01
N ASP A 305 9.59 -9.75 -7.47
CA ASP A 305 10.06 -10.21 -8.79
C ASP A 305 10.47 -11.69 -8.72
N LEU A 306 9.66 -12.55 -9.33
CA LEU A 306 9.87 -13.99 -9.45
C LEU A 306 10.44 -14.40 -10.82
N THR A 307 10.84 -13.45 -11.65
CA THR A 307 11.35 -13.71 -13.03
C THR A 307 12.54 -14.68 -13.07
N PRO A 308 13.46 -14.74 -12.08
CA PRO A 308 14.49 -15.78 -12.05
C PRO A 308 13.94 -17.21 -12.07
N PHE A 309 12.71 -17.43 -11.64
CA PHE A 309 12.03 -18.73 -11.64
C PHE A 309 11.24 -19.02 -12.94
N ALA A 310 11.13 -18.08 -13.89
CA ALA A 310 10.30 -18.23 -15.08
C ALA A 310 10.59 -19.53 -15.86
N GLY A 311 11.87 -19.90 -16.02
CA GLY A 311 12.25 -21.15 -16.68
C GLY A 311 11.86 -22.41 -15.90
N LEU A 312 11.89 -22.40 -14.58
CA LEU A 312 11.41 -23.46 -13.70
C LEU A 312 9.88 -23.58 -13.79
N LEU A 313 9.18 -22.47 -13.61
CA LEU A 313 7.72 -22.41 -13.66
C LEU A 313 7.11 -22.82 -15.01
N SER A 314 7.93 -22.88 -16.08
CA SER A 314 7.54 -23.30 -17.44
C SER A 314 7.78 -24.78 -17.72
N ASP A 315 8.15 -25.61 -16.76
CA ASP A 315 8.54 -27.01 -16.99
C ASP A 315 7.37 -27.94 -17.32
N GLY A 316 6.13 -27.50 -17.03
CA GLY A 316 4.87 -28.20 -17.29
C GLY A 316 4.40 -29.04 -16.11
N ASN A 317 5.09 -29.01 -14.98
CA ASN A 317 4.62 -29.59 -13.71
C ASN A 317 3.76 -28.59 -12.93
N PRO A 318 2.92 -29.04 -12.00
CA PRO A 318 2.31 -28.15 -11.02
C PRO A 318 3.37 -27.57 -10.07
N HIS A 319 3.26 -26.28 -9.75
CA HIS A 319 4.12 -25.57 -8.82
C HIS A 319 3.33 -25.01 -7.64
N THR A 320 3.88 -25.11 -6.44
CA THR A 320 3.29 -24.52 -5.23
C THR A 320 3.96 -23.19 -4.94
N VAL A 321 3.16 -22.11 -5.01
CA VAL A 321 3.58 -20.77 -4.58
C VAL A 321 2.99 -20.52 -3.21
N ALA A 322 3.79 -20.03 -2.27
CA ALA A 322 3.35 -19.77 -0.90
C ALA A 322 3.89 -18.44 -0.36
N VAL A 323 3.13 -17.87 0.57
CA VAL A 323 3.47 -16.68 1.35
C VAL A 323 3.18 -16.98 2.81
N ASN A 324 4.16 -16.76 3.69
CA ASN A 324 3.97 -16.76 5.14
C ASN A 324 4.52 -15.46 5.73
N VAL A 325 4.15 -15.12 6.96
CA VAL A 325 4.64 -13.93 7.67
C VAL A 325 5.53 -14.37 8.82
N ALA A 326 6.83 -14.10 8.69
CA ALA A 326 7.79 -14.31 9.77
C ALA A 326 7.44 -13.40 10.97
N GLY A 327 7.44 -13.98 12.16
CA GLY A 327 7.07 -13.29 13.39
C GLY A 327 5.56 -13.12 13.62
N ALA A 328 4.69 -13.63 12.75
CA ALA A 328 3.24 -13.62 13.00
C ALA A 328 2.92 -14.28 14.33
N ASN A 329 2.13 -13.59 15.17
CA ASN A 329 1.81 -13.98 16.54
C ASN A 329 0.29 -14.04 16.75
N HIS A 330 -0.45 -14.56 15.81
CA HIS A 330 -1.86 -14.92 15.91
C HIS A 330 -2.73 -14.45 14.73
N TYR A 331 -2.54 -13.24 14.14
CA TYR A 331 -3.53 -12.76 13.20
C TYR A 331 -2.96 -11.87 12.09
N PHE A 332 -2.59 -12.47 10.96
CA PHE A 332 -2.39 -11.77 9.70
C PHE A 332 -3.42 -12.21 8.67
N LEU A 333 -4.02 -11.27 7.94
CA LEU A 333 -4.82 -11.55 6.75
C LEU A 333 -4.00 -11.27 5.50
N ALA A 334 -3.75 -12.32 4.71
CA ALA A 334 -2.92 -12.22 3.52
C ALA A 334 -3.72 -12.35 2.22
N SER A 335 -3.31 -11.61 1.22
CA SER A 335 -3.70 -11.76 -0.18
C SER A 335 -2.47 -11.79 -1.06
N ALA A 336 -2.44 -12.69 -2.04
CA ALA A 336 -1.37 -12.70 -3.03
C ALA A 336 -1.90 -13.05 -4.42
N THR A 337 -1.37 -12.35 -5.44
CA THR A 337 -1.77 -12.49 -6.85
C THR A 337 -0.54 -12.69 -7.71
N LEU A 338 -0.46 -13.83 -8.40
CA LEU A 338 0.62 -14.17 -9.32
C LEU A 338 0.33 -13.58 -10.71
N LEU A 339 1.28 -12.82 -11.23
CA LEU A 339 1.22 -12.13 -12.52
C LEU A 339 2.24 -12.77 -13.46
N LEU A 340 1.80 -13.33 -14.58
CA LEU A 340 2.65 -14.02 -15.54
C LEU A 340 2.58 -13.36 -16.91
N TYR A 341 3.75 -13.06 -17.47
CA TYR A 341 3.93 -12.67 -18.86
C TYR A 341 4.42 -13.87 -19.65
N GLN A 342 3.87 -14.09 -20.83
CA GLN A 342 4.14 -15.25 -21.67
C GLN A 342 4.89 -14.83 -22.94
N ASP A 343 5.82 -15.64 -23.39
CA ASP A 343 6.46 -15.48 -24.69
C ASP A 343 5.45 -15.76 -25.81
N PRO A 344 5.09 -14.77 -26.65
CA PRO A 344 4.05 -14.93 -27.66
C PRO A 344 4.47 -15.81 -28.84
N HIS A 345 5.77 -16.12 -28.99
CA HIS A 345 6.32 -16.83 -30.13
C HIS A 345 6.75 -18.27 -29.81
N LEU A 346 6.88 -18.62 -28.53
CA LEU A 346 7.22 -19.97 -28.08
C LEU A 346 6.04 -20.63 -27.36
N ARG A 347 5.86 -21.92 -27.64
CA ARG A 347 4.90 -22.74 -26.88
C ARG A 347 5.49 -23.22 -25.55
N ARG A 348 6.81 -23.23 -25.44
CA ARG A 348 7.52 -23.67 -24.24
C ARG A 348 8.83 -22.91 -24.09
N VAL A 349 8.98 -22.29 -22.97
CA VAL A 349 10.24 -21.73 -22.46
C VAL A 349 10.92 -22.82 -21.63
N ARG A 350 12.25 -22.90 -21.71
CA ARG A 350 13.07 -23.81 -20.91
C ARG A 350 14.06 -23.00 -20.11
N GLY A 351 14.32 -23.43 -18.89
CA GLY A 351 15.28 -22.71 -18.05
C GLY A 351 15.38 -23.34 -16.67
N GLY A 352 15.90 -22.59 -15.73
CA GLY A 352 16.01 -23.00 -14.34
C GLY A 352 16.80 -22.00 -13.50
N LEU A 353 16.88 -22.26 -12.21
CA LEU A 353 17.69 -21.49 -11.28
C LEU A 353 19.18 -21.72 -11.48
N LEU A 354 19.96 -20.66 -11.33
CA LEU A 354 21.42 -20.68 -11.34
C LEU A 354 22.02 -20.45 -9.96
N ARG A 355 21.35 -19.61 -9.16
CA ARG A 355 21.80 -19.22 -7.82
C ARG A 355 20.60 -18.80 -6.98
N ASN A 356 20.61 -19.18 -5.70
CA ASN A 356 19.66 -18.70 -4.71
C ASN A 356 20.36 -18.63 -3.35
N THR A 357 20.78 -17.43 -2.94
CA THR A 357 21.46 -17.23 -1.66
C THR A 357 20.48 -16.88 -0.53
N LEU A 358 19.20 -16.67 -0.83
CA LEU A 358 18.15 -16.53 0.19
C LEU A 358 17.89 -17.87 0.89
N ALA A 359 18.08 -18.98 0.18
CA ALA A 359 17.99 -20.31 0.75
C ALA A 359 19.05 -20.48 1.87
N GLY A 360 18.59 -20.71 3.09
CA GLY A 360 19.43 -20.83 4.28
C GLY A 360 19.63 -19.52 5.07
N GLN A 361 18.98 -18.42 4.67
CA GLN A 361 18.93 -17.18 5.45
C GLN A 361 17.59 -17.10 6.19
N ALA A 362 17.56 -17.50 7.46
CA ALA A 362 16.35 -17.38 8.27
C ALA A 362 16.01 -15.92 8.59
N PRO A 363 14.73 -15.54 8.65
CA PRO A 363 14.27 -14.21 9.06
C PRO A 363 14.32 -14.08 10.59
N THR A 364 15.52 -14.20 11.18
CA THR A 364 15.70 -14.18 12.64
C THR A 364 16.44 -12.91 13.03
N PRO A 365 15.76 -11.93 13.65
CA PRO A 365 16.40 -10.70 14.11
C PRO A 365 17.35 -10.95 15.28
N THR A 366 18.34 -10.08 15.40
CA THR A 366 19.16 -9.96 16.60
C THR A 366 18.53 -8.94 17.55
N ILE A 367 18.52 -9.25 18.85
CA ILE A 367 17.96 -8.42 19.90
C ILE A 367 19.10 -8.02 20.84
N GLY A 368 19.16 -6.76 21.18
CA GLY A 368 20.04 -6.22 22.22
C GLY A 368 19.26 -5.25 23.10
N ASP A 369 19.67 -5.09 24.35
CA ASP A 369 19.03 -4.19 25.28
C ASP A 369 20.02 -3.43 26.15
N THR A 370 19.53 -2.36 26.75
CA THR A 370 20.21 -1.54 27.78
C THR A 370 19.28 -1.30 28.97
N LEU A 371 18.22 -2.13 29.11
CA LEU A 371 17.24 -2.00 30.18
C LEU A 371 17.92 -2.13 31.54
N ALA A 372 17.48 -1.32 32.47
CA ALA A 372 17.91 -1.35 33.86
C ALA A 372 16.71 -1.07 34.77
N THR A 373 16.55 -1.90 35.79
CA THR A 373 15.56 -1.72 36.86
C THR A 373 16.32 -1.26 38.11
N ASP A 374 15.96 -0.10 38.67
CA ASP A 374 16.57 0.44 39.87
C ASP A 374 16.03 -0.21 41.15
N THR A 375 16.51 0.23 42.32
CA THR A 375 16.11 -0.31 43.63
C THR A 375 14.65 0.01 43.99
N ASP A 376 14.04 1.00 43.37
CA ASP A 376 12.66 1.42 43.58
C ASP A 376 11.70 0.74 42.60
N GLY A 377 12.22 -0.06 41.64
CA GLY A 377 11.49 -0.78 40.64
C GLY A 377 11.21 0.03 39.36
N ASN A 378 11.84 1.22 39.21
CA ASN A 378 11.71 2.00 37.99
C ASN A 378 12.53 1.37 36.86
N VAL A 379 11.96 1.30 35.66
CA VAL A 379 12.61 0.73 34.48
C VAL A 379 13.00 1.84 33.51
N SER A 380 14.22 1.80 33.01
CA SER A 380 14.69 2.70 31.97
C SER A 380 15.69 2.01 31.04
N GLY A 381 15.81 2.51 29.81
CA GLY A 381 16.70 1.97 28.80
C GLY A 381 15.99 1.67 27.49
N ALA A 382 16.59 0.85 26.65
CA ALA A 382 16.05 0.56 25.32
C ALA A 382 16.23 -0.92 24.93
N ILE A 383 15.29 -1.43 24.14
CA ILE A 383 15.39 -2.70 23.41
C ILE A 383 15.60 -2.38 21.94
N THR A 384 16.55 -3.05 21.30
CA THR A 384 16.83 -2.86 19.88
C THR A 384 16.74 -4.20 19.14
N THR A 385 15.89 -4.26 18.11
CA THR A 385 15.71 -5.40 17.22
C THR A 385 16.28 -5.07 15.85
N ARG A 386 17.13 -5.93 15.27
CA ARG A 386 17.77 -5.70 13.97
C ARG A 386 17.83 -6.96 13.13
N LEU A 387 17.52 -6.80 11.83
CA LEU A 387 17.77 -7.81 10.81
C LEU A 387 18.28 -7.11 9.55
N SER A 388 19.26 -7.71 8.89
CA SER A 388 19.66 -7.30 7.54
C SER A 388 20.03 -8.53 6.75
N ARG A 389 19.37 -8.74 5.61
CA ARG A 389 19.62 -9.86 4.70
C ARG A 389 19.94 -9.34 3.31
N HIS A 390 21.09 -9.71 2.79
CA HIS A 390 21.45 -9.50 1.39
C HIS A 390 21.38 -10.83 0.66
N TYR A 391 20.63 -10.88 -0.44
CA TYR A 391 20.50 -12.09 -1.23
C TYR A 391 20.54 -11.82 -2.74
N VAL A 392 20.93 -12.87 -3.47
CA VAL A 392 20.92 -12.91 -4.92
C VAL A 392 20.18 -14.16 -5.36
N ILE A 393 19.13 -13.96 -6.16
CA ILE A 393 18.41 -15.02 -6.86
C ILE A 393 18.65 -14.83 -8.36
N ALA A 394 19.21 -15.83 -9.02
CA ALA A 394 19.47 -15.78 -10.44
C ALA A 394 18.94 -17.03 -11.14
N GLY A 395 18.38 -16.84 -12.33
CA GLY A 395 17.89 -17.91 -13.18
C GLY A 395 18.04 -17.55 -14.64
N TYR A 396 17.64 -18.48 -15.51
CA TYR A 396 17.60 -18.22 -16.95
C TYR A 396 16.36 -18.81 -17.58
N ALA A 397 15.93 -18.18 -18.67
CA ALA A 397 14.85 -18.63 -19.53
C ALA A 397 15.31 -18.57 -21.00
N ILE A 398 15.02 -19.60 -21.78
CA ILE A 398 15.27 -19.62 -23.24
C ILE A 398 13.98 -19.20 -23.92
N THR A 399 13.92 -17.93 -24.27
CA THR A 399 12.77 -17.25 -24.89
C THR A 399 12.96 -17.13 -26.40
N SER A 400 11.97 -16.54 -27.10
CA SER A 400 12.07 -16.21 -28.52
C SER A 400 13.18 -15.17 -28.82
N HIS A 401 13.62 -14.43 -27.81
CA HIS A 401 14.75 -13.49 -27.89
C HIS A 401 16.12 -14.16 -27.61
N GLY A 402 16.13 -15.46 -27.37
CA GLY A 402 17.29 -16.23 -26.96
C GLY A 402 17.33 -16.51 -25.46
N ARG A 403 18.51 -16.81 -24.93
CA ARG A 403 18.68 -17.03 -23.50
C ARG A 403 18.69 -15.68 -22.76
N VAL A 404 17.73 -15.50 -21.87
CA VAL A 404 17.64 -14.38 -20.96
C VAL A 404 18.08 -14.84 -19.57
N ASP A 405 19.15 -14.25 -19.04
CA ASP A 405 19.58 -14.45 -17.66
C ASP A 405 18.95 -13.33 -16.78
N SER A 406 18.17 -13.72 -15.80
CA SER A 406 17.46 -12.81 -14.87
C SER A 406 18.05 -12.92 -13.47
N THR A 407 18.28 -11.78 -12.82
CA THR A 407 18.87 -11.72 -11.47
C THR A 407 18.13 -10.68 -10.65
N VAL A 408 17.73 -11.07 -9.45
CA VAL A 408 17.28 -10.20 -8.34
C VAL A 408 18.41 -10.16 -7.31
N ASP A 409 18.89 -8.97 -7.01
CA ASP A 409 19.96 -8.68 -6.06
C ASP A 409 19.38 -7.67 -5.06
N GLN A 410 19.08 -8.09 -3.84
CA GLN A 410 18.28 -7.30 -2.90
C GLN A 410 18.85 -7.37 -1.47
N THR A 411 18.83 -6.22 -0.82
CA THR A 411 19.02 -6.09 0.63
C THR A 411 17.70 -5.67 1.26
N VAL A 412 17.25 -6.44 2.25
CA VAL A 412 16.12 -6.07 3.12
C VAL A 412 16.68 -5.85 4.53
N ALA A 413 16.39 -4.71 5.13
CA ALA A 413 16.86 -4.40 6.46
C ALA A 413 15.73 -3.84 7.32
N PHE A 414 15.72 -4.27 8.56
CA PHE A 414 14.81 -3.85 9.63
C PHE A 414 15.63 -3.41 10.83
N THR A 415 15.26 -2.27 11.40
CA THR A 415 15.77 -1.79 12.68
C THR A 415 14.61 -1.19 13.45
N ASP A 416 14.49 -1.58 14.71
CA ASP A 416 13.54 -1.02 15.65
C ASP A 416 14.26 -0.77 16.98
N THR A 417 14.08 0.39 17.56
CA THR A 417 14.60 0.75 18.88
C THR A 417 13.45 1.31 19.70
N GLN A 418 13.14 0.63 20.79
CA GLN A 418 12.08 1.01 21.72
C GLN A 418 12.72 1.44 23.05
N SER A 419 12.56 2.71 23.40
CA SER A 419 13.08 3.31 24.64
C SER A 419 11.98 3.42 25.67
N PHE A 420 12.26 3.02 26.91
CA PHE A 420 11.30 3.00 28.00
C PHE A 420 11.74 3.89 29.15
N THR A 421 10.75 4.56 29.75
CA THR A 421 10.84 5.24 31.04
C THR A 421 9.58 4.91 31.81
N ILE A 422 9.73 4.11 32.87
CA ILE A 422 8.59 3.59 33.65
C ILE A 422 8.88 3.82 35.11
N ASP A 423 8.07 4.64 35.77
CA ASP A 423 8.13 4.91 37.20
C ASP A 423 6.73 5.18 37.77
N ALA A 424 6.64 5.60 39.02
CA ALA A 424 5.35 5.86 39.69
C ALA A 424 4.56 7.03 39.09
N SER A 425 5.18 7.87 38.28
CA SER A 425 4.61 9.09 37.72
C SER A 425 4.41 9.04 36.20
N THR A 426 5.05 8.10 35.52
CA THR A 426 4.97 7.99 34.06
C THR A 426 5.20 6.57 33.58
N TYR A 427 4.48 6.22 32.53
CA TYR A 427 4.86 5.19 31.58
C TYR A 427 5.12 5.87 30.24
N ARG A 428 6.31 5.72 29.67
CA ARG A 428 6.61 6.23 28.34
C ARG A 428 7.35 5.22 27.51
N GLN A 429 6.88 5.03 26.27
CA GLN A 429 7.55 4.24 25.24
C GLN A 429 7.79 5.13 24.02
N VAL A 430 9.02 5.11 23.51
CA VAL A 430 9.38 5.73 22.23
C VAL A 430 9.87 4.65 21.29
N THR A 431 9.17 4.44 20.19
CA THR A 431 9.50 3.49 19.13
C THR A 431 10.06 4.21 17.92
N ASP A 432 11.27 3.85 17.51
CA ASP A 432 11.91 4.29 16.26
C ASP A 432 12.15 3.08 15.37
N GLN A 433 11.31 2.91 14.34
CA GLN A 433 11.35 1.77 13.42
C GLN A 433 11.68 2.20 11.99
N LEU A 434 12.49 1.41 11.31
CA LEU A 434 12.76 1.55 9.89
C LEU A 434 12.85 0.19 9.21
N THR A 435 11.95 -0.05 8.26
CA THR A 435 12.09 -1.10 7.25
C THR A 435 12.62 -0.50 5.96
N SER A 436 13.60 -1.12 5.31
CA SER A 436 14.14 -0.66 4.04
C SER A 436 14.44 -1.79 3.09
N VAL A 437 14.25 -1.52 1.78
CA VAL A 437 14.64 -2.39 0.67
C VAL A 437 15.56 -1.61 -0.26
N ASP A 438 16.68 -2.21 -0.66
CA ASP A 438 17.52 -1.74 -1.77
C ASP A 438 17.69 -2.92 -2.73
N GLY A 439 16.99 -2.87 -3.88
CA GLY A 439 16.85 -3.97 -4.82
C GLY A 439 17.23 -3.59 -6.24
N VAL A 440 17.81 -4.55 -6.94
CA VAL A 440 18.11 -4.43 -8.38
C VAL A 440 17.71 -5.71 -9.10
N SER A 441 16.77 -5.59 -10.03
CA SER A 441 16.42 -6.65 -10.99
C SER A 441 17.14 -6.41 -12.32
N ARG A 442 17.84 -7.42 -12.84
CA ARG A 442 18.60 -7.33 -14.10
C ARG A 442 18.22 -8.42 -15.06
N HIS A 443 18.06 -8.05 -16.34
CA HIS A 443 17.86 -9.01 -17.44
C HIS A 443 18.97 -8.84 -18.48
N ARG A 444 19.59 -9.98 -18.88
CA ARG A 444 20.70 -10.01 -19.84
C ARG A 444 20.44 -11.01 -20.94
N ILE A 445 20.81 -10.63 -22.17
CA ILE A 445 20.91 -11.54 -23.32
C ILE A 445 22.39 -11.66 -23.68
N GLY A 446 22.98 -12.81 -23.38
CA GLY A 446 24.42 -13.00 -23.46
C GLY A 446 25.15 -12.03 -22.50
N ARG A 447 26.00 -11.15 -23.05
CA ARG A 447 26.72 -10.13 -22.25
C ARG A 447 26.01 -8.79 -22.18
N HIS A 448 24.91 -8.63 -22.90
CA HIS A 448 24.22 -7.36 -23.00
C HIS A 448 23.15 -7.21 -21.92
N LEU A 449 23.24 -6.15 -21.11
CA LEU A 449 22.19 -5.74 -20.20
C LEU A 449 21.04 -5.17 -21.04
N VAL A 450 19.89 -5.82 -21.02
CA VAL A 450 18.71 -5.38 -21.78
C VAL A 450 17.72 -4.60 -20.92
N ALA A 451 17.63 -4.91 -19.63
CA ALA A 451 16.81 -4.14 -18.68
C ALA A 451 17.40 -4.21 -17.28
N GLU A 452 17.29 -3.11 -16.56
CA GLU A 452 17.61 -3.03 -15.13
C GLU A 452 16.56 -2.16 -14.44
N TYR A 453 16.09 -2.64 -13.31
CA TYR A 453 15.15 -1.94 -12.43
C TYR A 453 15.76 -1.84 -11.05
N HIS A 454 15.87 -0.62 -10.53
CA HIS A 454 16.30 -0.34 -9.18
C HIS A 454 15.11 0.17 -8.38
N GLU A 455 15.03 -0.27 -7.13
CA GLU A 455 14.06 0.20 -6.16
C GLU A 455 14.75 0.44 -4.81
N ARG A 456 14.46 1.58 -4.20
CA ARG A 456 14.81 1.87 -2.81
C ARG A 456 13.56 2.29 -2.06
N LEU A 457 13.13 1.41 -1.20
CA LEU A 457 11.91 1.57 -0.42
C LEU A 457 12.27 1.78 1.06
N ARG A 458 11.52 2.68 1.74
CA ARG A 458 11.66 2.93 3.16
C ARG A 458 10.31 3.15 3.83
N TYR A 459 10.12 2.54 4.99
CA TYR A 459 8.98 2.67 5.88
C TYR A 459 9.45 3.16 7.25
N PRO A 460 9.70 4.47 7.43
CA PRO A 460 9.98 5.02 8.74
C PRO A 460 8.70 5.08 9.57
N LEU A 461 8.82 4.73 10.86
CA LEU A 461 7.78 4.89 11.86
C LEU A 461 8.42 5.37 13.15
N HIS A 462 7.88 6.46 13.70
CA HIS A 462 8.15 6.93 15.04
C HIS A 462 6.85 7.03 15.80
N VAL A 463 6.80 6.43 16.99
CA VAL A 463 5.68 6.54 17.93
C VAL A 463 6.24 6.89 19.29
N ASP A 464 5.82 8.02 19.84
CA ASP A 464 6.13 8.44 21.20
C ASP A 464 4.81 8.55 21.96
N TYR A 465 4.59 7.70 22.93
CA TYR A 465 3.44 7.85 23.80
C TYR A 465 3.82 7.73 25.27
N SER A 466 3.13 8.52 26.09
CA SER A 466 3.18 8.41 27.53
C SER A 466 1.78 8.17 28.10
N PHE A 467 1.75 7.56 29.28
CA PHE A 467 0.55 7.32 30.05
C PHE A 467 0.83 7.68 31.51
N ASP A 468 0.34 8.84 31.91
CA ASP A 468 0.73 9.49 33.16
C ASP A 468 -0.48 9.54 34.13
N PRO A 469 -0.37 8.99 35.36
CA PRO A 469 -1.44 9.10 36.35
C PRO A 469 -1.62 10.53 36.84
N THR A 470 -2.86 10.93 37.07
CA THR A 470 -3.23 12.24 37.59
C THR A 470 -3.58 12.20 39.09
N SER A 471 -3.52 13.35 39.77
CA SER A 471 -3.74 13.43 41.21
C SER A 471 -5.19 13.12 41.66
N ASP A 472 -6.14 13.13 40.74
CA ASP A 472 -7.55 12.79 40.94
C ASP A 472 -7.87 11.30 40.66
N GLY A 473 -6.83 10.51 40.34
CA GLY A 473 -6.94 9.07 40.06
C GLY A 473 -7.26 8.73 38.62
N GLY A 474 -7.25 9.71 37.72
CA GLY A 474 -7.32 9.52 36.28
C GLY A 474 -5.96 9.34 35.63
N TYR A 475 -5.92 9.48 34.30
CA TYR A 475 -4.70 9.36 33.50
C TYR A 475 -4.71 10.34 32.33
N VAL A 476 -3.54 10.73 31.88
CA VAL A 476 -3.32 11.46 30.63
C VAL A 476 -2.46 10.63 29.71
N MET A 477 -2.91 10.38 28.48
CA MET A 477 -2.14 9.74 27.43
C MET A 477 -1.76 10.79 26.39
N ALA A 478 -0.47 11.07 26.23
CA ALA A 478 0.02 11.94 25.16
C ALA A 478 0.66 11.08 24.07
N THR A 479 0.28 11.34 22.80
CA THR A 479 0.76 10.56 21.66
C THR A 479 1.30 11.48 20.56
N GLN A 480 2.46 11.11 20.00
CA GLN A 480 3.02 11.69 18.78
C GLN A 480 3.38 10.56 17.81
N VAL A 481 2.99 10.68 16.56
CA VAL A 481 3.29 9.69 15.52
C VAL A 481 3.87 10.39 14.30
N HIS A 482 4.96 9.84 13.76
CA HIS A 482 5.43 10.12 12.41
C HIS A 482 5.47 8.80 11.63
N GLN A 483 4.70 8.69 10.56
CA GLN A 483 4.65 7.52 9.70
C GLN A 483 4.99 7.92 8.25
N GLY A 484 5.80 7.12 7.57
CA GLY A 484 6.23 7.45 6.22
C GLY A 484 6.31 6.27 5.28
N TYR A 485 6.24 6.61 3.99
CA TYR A 485 6.52 5.76 2.84
C TYR A 485 7.36 6.54 1.85
N THR A 486 8.53 6.03 1.48
CA THR A 486 9.33 6.61 0.40
C THR A 486 9.75 5.55 -0.58
N ASN A 487 9.71 5.85 -1.89
CA ASN A 487 10.14 4.94 -2.93
C ASN A 487 10.91 5.69 -4.02
N ASP A 488 12.16 5.27 -4.26
CA ASP A 488 13.02 5.71 -5.36
C ASP A 488 13.09 4.60 -6.40
N ILE A 489 12.63 4.88 -7.60
CA ILE A 489 12.59 3.94 -8.71
C ILE A 489 13.49 4.44 -9.84
N ARG A 490 14.27 3.53 -10.45
CA ARG A 490 15.02 3.81 -11.67
C ARG A 490 14.94 2.62 -12.62
N ARG A 491 14.56 2.88 -13.86
CA ARG A 491 14.57 1.92 -14.95
C ARG A 491 15.63 2.28 -15.98
N GLU A 492 16.42 1.28 -16.35
CA GLU A 492 17.47 1.41 -17.37
C GLU A 492 17.25 0.40 -18.51
N PHE A 493 17.63 0.82 -19.71
CA PHE A 493 17.69 -0.03 -20.89
C PHE A 493 19.01 0.21 -21.60
N ALA A 494 19.76 -0.85 -21.90
CA ALA A 494 21.06 -0.79 -22.54
C ALA A 494 22.01 0.25 -21.90
N GLY A 495 21.99 0.35 -20.55
CA GLY A 495 22.84 1.25 -19.77
C GLY A 495 22.44 2.73 -19.83
N ARG A 496 21.21 3.05 -20.26
CA ARG A 496 20.63 4.40 -20.23
C ARG A 496 19.41 4.43 -19.33
N THR A 497 19.34 5.42 -18.46
CA THR A 497 18.12 5.67 -17.67
C THR A 497 16.99 6.07 -18.60
N LEU A 498 15.93 5.27 -18.62
CA LEU A 498 14.69 5.56 -19.33
C LEU A 498 13.70 6.32 -18.46
N TYR A 499 13.67 5.99 -17.18
CA TYR A 499 12.74 6.53 -16.23
C TYR A 499 13.34 6.52 -14.83
N ALA A 500 13.13 7.56 -14.07
CA ALA A 500 13.40 7.61 -12.64
C ALA A 500 12.26 8.38 -11.96
N ALA A 501 11.85 7.92 -10.78
CA ALA A 501 10.83 8.58 -9.98
C ALA A 501 11.19 8.53 -8.49
N HIS A 502 10.70 9.53 -7.76
CA HIS A 502 10.74 9.60 -6.32
C HIS A 502 9.34 9.88 -5.80
N VAL A 503 8.91 9.09 -4.82
CA VAL A 503 7.65 9.26 -4.07
C VAL A 503 7.97 9.39 -2.60
N SER A 504 7.29 10.31 -1.92
CA SER A 504 7.29 10.44 -0.48
C SER A 504 5.87 10.72 -0.01
N ASN A 505 5.38 9.93 0.96
CA ASN A 505 4.11 10.15 1.64
C ASN A 505 4.37 10.05 3.14
N THR A 506 4.07 11.09 3.90
CA THR A 506 4.33 11.17 5.34
C THR A 506 3.13 11.74 6.06
N VAL A 507 2.88 11.24 7.27
CA VAL A 507 1.89 11.78 8.20
C VAL A 507 2.56 12.03 9.54
N ASP A 508 2.37 13.23 10.07
CA ASP A 508 2.68 13.63 11.44
C ASP A 508 1.37 13.86 12.19
N ALA A 509 1.16 13.20 13.33
CA ALA A 509 -0.06 13.32 14.11
C ALA A 509 0.25 13.38 15.60
N GLY A 510 -0.55 14.16 16.36
CA GLY A 510 -0.43 14.26 17.81
C GLY A 510 -1.77 14.56 18.46
N ASP A 511 -1.99 14.00 19.65
CA ASP A 511 -3.14 14.28 20.51
C ASP A 511 -2.82 13.94 21.96
N THR A 512 -3.66 14.43 22.88
CA THR A 512 -3.63 14.09 24.30
C THR A 512 -5.03 13.69 24.74
N LEU A 513 -5.16 12.47 25.26
CA LEU A 513 -6.41 11.94 25.83
C LEU A 513 -6.42 12.04 27.34
N ASP A 514 -7.53 12.48 27.91
CA ASP A 514 -7.81 12.48 29.34
C ASP A 514 -8.72 11.29 29.68
N PHE A 515 -8.34 10.52 30.70
CA PHE A 515 -9.10 9.37 31.19
C PHE A 515 -9.51 9.57 32.65
N ASP A 516 -10.71 9.08 33.01
CA ASP A 516 -11.07 8.90 34.42
C ASP A 516 -10.41 7.66 35.03
N GLY A 517 -10.56 7.48 36.36
CA GLY A 517 -10.01 6.31 37.08
C GLY A 517 -10.63 4.95 36.67
N SER A 518 -11.59 4.93 35.76
CA SER A 518 -12.19 3.72 35.17
C SER A 518 -11.78 3.53 33.71
N PHE A 519 -10.79 4.28 33.24
CA PHE A 519 -10.28 4.27 31.85
C PHE A 519 -11.32 4.68 30.78
N ASN A 520 -12.32 5.49 31.15
CA ASN A 520 -13.18 6.12 30.16
C ASN A 520 -12.55 7.42 29.67
N VAL A 521 -12.53 7.64 28.36
CA VAL A 521 -12.09 8.91 27.78
C VAL A 521 -13.05 10.01 28.24
N THR A 522 -12.54 11.03 28.90
CA THR A 522 -13.28 12.20 29.42
C THR A 522 -13.06 13.44 28.58
N GLY A 523 -11.98 13.49 27.81
CA GLY A 523 -11.62 14.59 26.93
C GLY A 523 -10.44 14.25 26.03
N HIS A 524 -10.18 15.13 25.08
CA HIS A 524 -8.95 15.18 24.30
C HIS A 524 -8.58 16.64 24.01
N ASN A 525 -7.31 16.90 23.77
CA ASN A 525 -6.84 18.25 23.48
C ASN A 525 -5.51 18.23 22.70
N GLY A 526 -5.27 19.32 21.98
CA GLY A 526 -4.04 19.49 21.22
C GLY A 526 -3.95 18.63 19.96
N GLN A 527 -5.09 18.08 19.49
CA GLN A 527 -5.11 17.28 18.27
C GLN A 527 -4.60 18.08 17.07
N GLN A 528 -3.61 17.52 16.41
CA GLN A 528 -3.06 18.04 15.15
C GLN A 528 -2.62 16.88 14.27
N ASN A 529 -2.78 17.08 12.95
CA ASN A 529 -2.38 16.10 11.96
C ASN A 529 -1.92 16.84 10.69
N ALA A 530 -0.85 16.35 10.06
CA ALA A 530 -0.36 16.89 8.80
C ALA A 530 0.10 15.75 7.90
N GLN A 531 -0.43 15.71 6.67
CA GLN A 531 0.03 14.79 5.62
C GLN A 531 0.73 15.57 4.51
N SER A 532 1.84 15.03 4.02
CA SER A 532 2.55 15.53 2.84
C SER A 532 2.75 14.41 1.85
N PHE A 533 2.26 14.59 0.60
CA PHE A 533 2.55 13.70 -0.52
C PHE A 533 3.36 14.45 -1.57
N ALA A 534 4.50 13.88 -1.97
CA ALA A 534 5.36 14.41 -3.01
C ALA A 534 5.74 13.32 -4.02
N PHE A 535 5.63 13.65 -5.31
CA PHE A 535 6.07 12.83 -6.43
C PHE A 535 6.86 13.67 -7.42
N ARG A 536 7.95 13.12 -7.96
CA ARG A 536 8.68 13.66 -9.10
C ARG A 536 9.21 12.54 -9.96
N ASP A 537 9.21 12.76 -11.29
CA ASP A 537 9.83 11.84 -12.23
C ASP A 537 10.77 12.53 -13.23
N SER A 538 11.58 11.73 -13.91
CA SER A 538 12.56 12.20 -14.91
C SER A 538 11.93 12.70 -16.21
N LEU A 539 10.62 12.54 -16.39
CA LEU A 539 9.87 12.96 -17.57
C LEU A 539 9.19 14.31 -17.36
N GLY A 540 9.34 14.92 -16.17
CA GLY A 540 8.78 16.21 -15.81
C GLY A 540 7.46 16.12 -15.04
N GLY A 541 7.06 14.90 -14.65
CA GLY A 541 5.95 14.70 -13.70
C GLY A 541 6.30 15.28 -12.33
N CYS A 542 5.36 15.99 -11.73
CA CYS A 542 5.47 16.58 -10.41
C CYS A 542 4.09 16.62 -9.74
N TYR A 543 4.03 16.16 -8.53
CA TYR A 543 2.86 16.29 -7.66
C TYR A 543 3.33 16.64 -6.26
N ARG A 544 2.68 17.61 -5.65
CA ARG A 544 2.82 17.90 -4.24
C ARG A 544 1.51 18.42 -3.68
N THR A 545 1.05 17.79 -2.63
CA THR A 545 -0.08 18.26 -1.82
C THR A 545 0.28 18.08 -0.36
N ASP A 546 0.06 19.12 0.42
CA ASP A 546 0.23 19.15 1.87
C ASP A 546 -1.15 19.47 2.47
N VAL A 547 -1.57 18.73 3.48
CA VAL A 547 -2.84 18.92 4.21
C VAL A 547 -2.52 18.99 5.69
N ALA A 548 -3.06 19.97 6.41
CA ALA A 548 -2.95 20.06 7.85
C ALA A 548 -4.34 20.23 8.51
N SER A 549 -4.48 19.69 9.71
CA SER A 549 -5.73 19.78 10.49
C SER A 549 -5.43 20.03 11.97
N THR A 550 -6.40 20.63 12.64
CA THR A 550 -6.41 20.84 14.09
C THR A 550 -7.82 20.62 14.59
N ASP A 551 -7.96 19.92 15.72
CA ASP A 551 -9.24 19.60 16.36
C ASP A 551 -10.26 18.98 15.38
N GLY A 552 -9.80 18.08 14.50
CA GLY A 552 -10.64 17.38 13.53
C GLY A 552 -11.11 18.23 12.34
N VAL A 553 -10.55 19.42 12.13
CA VAL A 553 -10.89 20.34 11.03
C VAL A 553 -9.67 20.63 10.20
N VAL A 554 -9.77 20.54 8.87
CA VAL A 554 -8.69 20.93 7.94
C VAL A 554 -8.42 22.44 8.08
N THR A 555 -7.21 22.81 8.45
CA THR A 555 -6.77 24.19 8.68
C THR A 555 -5.92 24.75 7.54
N ASP A 556 -5.24 23.88 6.81
CA ASP A 556 -4.40 24.28 5.67
C ASP A 556 -4.40 23.21 4.58
N GLU A 557 -4.33 23.64 3.34
CA GLU A 557 -4.17 22.79 2.16
C GLU A 557 -3.34 23.53 1.12
N ALA A 558 -2.20 22.95 0.73
CA ALA A 558 -1.30 23.49 -0.26
C ALA A 558 -1.08 22.48 -1.38
N THR A 559 -1.46 22.84 -2.61
CA THR A 559 -1.37 21.97 -3.78
C THR A 559 -0.42 22.57 -4.82
N GLY A 560 0.46 21.73 -5.41
CA GLY A 560 1.39 22.13 -6.48
C GLY A 560 2.60 22.95 -6.01
N VAL A 561 2.78 23.18 -4.72
CA VAL A 561 3.89 23.96 -4.17
C VAL A 561 5.24 23.28 -4.47
N GLY A 562 6.12 24.00 -5.16
CA GLY A 562 7.43 23.48 -5.59
C GLY A 562 7.40 22.64 -6.88
N CYS A 563 6.23 22.46 -7.51
CA CYS A 563 6.12 21.97 -8.87
C CYS A 563 6.31 23.11 -9.89
N PRO A 564 6.70 22.81 -11.16
CA PRO A 564 6.73 23.81 -12.22
C PRO A 564 5.37 24.50 -12.35
N ASP A 565 5.40 25.83 -12.50
CA ASP A 565 4.21 26.68 -12.62
C ASP A 565 3.24 26.62 -11.42
N GLY A 566 3.68 26.04 -10.27
CA GLY A 566 2.88 25.91 -9.07
C GLY A 566 1.67 24.97 -9.22
N GLN A 567 1.73 24.01 -10.14
CA GLN A 567 0.64 23.08 -10.41
C GLN A 567 1.10 21.62 -10.40
N ASN A 568 0.23 20.74 -9.93
CA ASN A 568 0.43 19.30 -10.02
C ASN A 568 0.27 18.85 -11.47
N HIS A 569 1.24 18.05 -11.95
CA HIS A 569 1.26 17.50 -13.29
C HIS A 569 1.80 16.07 -13.26
N VAL A 570 0.91 15.08 -13.39
CA VAL A 570 1.26 13.66 -13.41
C VAL A 570 0.79 13.04 -14.72
N TYR A 571 1.67 12.30 -15.37
CA TYR A 571 1.34 11.64 -16.63
C TYR A 571 0.49 10.39 -16.40
N TRP A 572 -0.46 10.14 -17.29
CA TRP A 572 -1.38 8.99 -17.20
C TRP A 572 -0.68 7.61 -17.14
N PHE A 573 0.54 7.51 -17.67
CA PHE A 573 1.33 6.28 -17.68
C PHE A 573 2.19 6.08 -16.43
N THR A 574 2.05 6.92 -15.41
CA THR A 574 2.64 6.73 -14.08
C THR A 574 1.57 6.30 -13.07
N ARG A 575 2.01 5.73 -11.96
CA ARG A 575 1.17 5.32 -10.84
C ARG A 575 1.48 6.16 -9.60
N PRO A 576 0.58 6.24 -8.62
CA PRO A 576 0.83 6.97 -7.38
C PRO A 576 2.06 6.49 -6.60
N ASP A 577 2.44 5.22 -6.71
CA ASP A 577 3.65 4.64 -6.11
C ASP A 577 4.95 4.98 -6.88
N GLY A 578 4.86 5.77 -7.94
CA GLY A 578 5.97 6.15 -8.82
C GLY A 578 6.30 5.12 -9.90
N SER A 579 5.73 3.91 -9.86
CA SER A 579 5.98 2.92 -10.89
C SER A 579 5.32 3.32 -12.22
N PRO A 580 5.96 3.10 -13.36
CA PRO A 580 5.31 3.35 -14.64
C PRO A 580 4.39 2.21 -15.02
N VAL A 581 3.29 2.50 -15.69
CA VAL A 581 2.47 1.48 -16.34
C VAL A 581 3.30 0.79 -17.42
N SER A 582 3.40 -0.53 -17.35
CA SER A 582 4.16 -1.34 -18.31
C SER A 582 3.64 -1.14 -19.74
N GLY A 583 4.55 -1.02 -20.72
CA GLY A 583 4.19 -0.97 -22.14
C GLY A 583 3.85 0.39 -22.70
N SER A 584 4.01 1.50 -21.96
CA SER A 584 4.10 2.77 -22.67
C SER A 584 5.24 2.68 -23.68
N ALA A 585 5.03 3.14 -24.92
CA ALA A 585 6.03 3.07 -26.00
C ALA A 585 7.38 3.76 -25.67
N LEU A 586 7.42 4.53 -24.58
CA LEU A 586 8.60 5.18 -24.00
C LEU A 586 9.43 4.26 -23.09
N LEU A 587 8.88 3.13 -22.63
CA LEU A 587 9.47 2.30 -21.57
C LEU A 587 9.59 0.83 -22.00
N GLY A 588 9.68 0.57 -23.31
CA GLY A 588 9.72 -0.75 -23.92
C GLY A 588 10.36 -1.83 -23.03
N TRP A 589 9.57 -2.74 -22.61
CA TRP A 589 9.67 -4.09 -22.02
C TRP A 589 8.51 -4.33 -21.06
#